data_57516d93df7814fb04d3a1a50f85f1b4
#
_entry.id   57516d93df7814fb04d3a1a50f85f1b4
#
_cell.length_a   1.000
_cell.length_b   1.000
_cell.length_c   1.000
_cell.angle_alpha   90.00
_cell.angle_beta   90.00
_cell.angle_gamma   90.00
#
_symmetry.space_group_name_H-M   'P 1'
#
loop_
_entity.id
_entity.type
_entity.pdbx_description
1 polymer ?
#
loop_
_entity_poly.entity_id
_entity_poly.type
_entity_poly.pdbx_seq_one_letter_code
_entity_poly.pdbx_strand_id
1 'polypeptide(L)'
;MFQFLLRHLRKYWPSDAHSACYGTYASIVKYIHMLKTILFLLLTPAFPVSAEVRASAVPPYPSISTDTIRQKILSERAVRGIHLSSWGAGSKKARRALIAKINNSVINTVVVAIKEVDGKVYIPGVEMARKHNAYEPAISQPEEMLKDFKDAGLYTIARIVVFKDKVMPLARKDLAVHTPDGGVWRAAKGATWLDPYNREVWAYTLDIAERAAKLGFDEIQFDYLRYPTEGRTELCRYAKQHTSKSSIANLNDFLVYACGRLKHYNVKISVDVFGLTTTAKDDMGIGQDLKTMAQNVNYICPMMYPSHYYTGEYNLKNPNSQPYKVIDRGLKDALKRLGPNYAKLRPYLQDFNLGWNYGPHEVRAQIIAARHNMLESWVLWNASNKYNWAALTPQSFRAFVDPEYRGKPIKASSSNCKQE
;
A
#
# COMPACT_ATOMS: atom_id res chain seq x y z
N MET A 1 -26.14 39.40 4.35
CA MET A 1 -25.40 38.15 4.38
C MET A 1 -23.90 38.34 4.60
N PHE A 2 -23.25 39.33 3.98
CA PHE A 2 -21.82 39.62 4.12
C PHE A 2 -21.37 40.10 5.52
N GLN A 3 -22.19 40.89 6.19
CA GLN A 3 -21.92 41.38 7.58
C GLN A 3 -22.10 40.29 8.64
N PHE A 4 -22.85 39.24 8.36
CA PHE A 4 -23.03 38.10 9.28
C PHE A 4 -21.81 37.15 9.30
N LEU A 5 -21.17 36.98 8.14
CA LEU A 5 -19.94 36.17 8.04
C LEU A 5 -18.72 36.85 8.71
N LEU A 6 -18.61 38.17 8.65
CA LEU A 6 -17.51 38.91 9.29
C LEU A 6 -17.57 38.90 10.82
N ARG A 7 -18.78 38.79 11.41
CA ARG A 7 -18.94 38.70 12.88
C ARG A 7 -18.58 37.30 13.43
N HIS A 8 -18.71 36.22 12.62
CA HIS A 8 -18.35 34.87 13.06
C HIS A 8 -16.86 34.60 12.98
N LEU A 9 -16.13 35.23 12.07
CA LEU A 9 -14.68 35.05 11.91
C LEU A 9 -13.84 35.77 12.97
N ARG A 10 -14.36 36.80 13.63
CA ARG A 10 -13.66 37.53 14.72
C ARG A 10 -13.55 36.74 16.03
N LYS A 11 -14.26 35.65 16.18
CA LYS A 11 -14.27 34.82 17.40
C LYS A 11 -13.15 33.79 17.52
N TYR A 12 -12.37 33.60 16.43
CA TYR A 12 -11.34 32.55 16.34
C TYR A 12 -9.92 33.05 15.99
N TRP A 13 -9.64 34.35 16.17
CA TRP A 13 -8.31 34.93 15.88
C TRP A 13 -7.68 35.47 17.15
N PRO A 14 -6.49 34.95 17.57
CA PRO A 14 -5.71 35.55 18.66
C PRO A 14 -4.99 36.83 18.17
N SER A 15 -4.82 37.78 19.08
CA SER A 15 -4.40 39.18 18.85
C SER A 15 -2.90 39.39 18.60
N ASP A 16 -2.05 38.36 18.43
CA ASP A 16 -0.59 38.53 18.47
C ASP A 16 0.15 37.99 17.22
N ALA A 17 -0.29 38.39 16.02
CA ALA A 17 0.45 38.07 14.80
C ALA A 17 0.55 39.30 13.84
N HIS A 18 1.35 40.27 14.24
CA HIS A 18 1.89 41.27 13.30
C HIS A 18 3.18 40.68 12.72
N SER A 19 3.18 40.31 11.43
CA SER A 19 4.27 40.34 10.43
C SER A 19 4.37 39.14 9.48
N ALA A 20 3.28 38.63 8.91
CA ALA A 20 3.40 37.63 7.82
C ALA A 20 2.19 37.55 6.86
N CYS A 21 1.56 38.63 6.46
CA CYS A 21 0.38 38.58 5.61
C CYS A 21 0.33 39.63 4.48
N TYR A 22 1.41 39.79 3.68
CA TYR A 22 1.32 40.57 2.42
C TYR A 22 1.08 39.71 1.17
N GLY A 23 1.28 38.37 1.25
CA GLY A 23 1.12 37.48 0.10
C GLY A 23 -0.34 37.01 -0.17
N THR A 24 -1.13 36.88 0.87
CA THR A 24 -2.49 36.29 0.80
C THR A 24 -3.57 37.29 0.36
N TYR A 25 -3.38 38.56 0.62
CA TYR A 25 -4.36 39.61 0.25
C TYR A 25 -4.42 39.87 -1.26
N ALA A 26 -3.28 39.77 -1.96
CA ALA A 26 -3.22 39.98 -3.40
C ALA A 26 -3.95 38.86 -4.20
N SER A 27 -3.95 37.62 -3.68
CA SER A 27 -4.64 36.49 -4.30
C SER A 27 -6.15 36.54 -4.14
N ILE A 28 -6.65 36.99 -2.99
CA ILE A 28 -8.08 37.12 -2.72
C ILE A 28 -8.70 38.25 -3.55
N VAL A 29 -8.00 39.37 -3.70
CA VAL A 29 -8.47 40.50 -4.52
C VAL A 29 -8.53 40.14 -6.01
N LYS A 30 -7.61 39.34 -6.53
CA LYS A 30 -7.67 38.82 -7.92
C LYS A 30 -8.85 37.87 -8.15
N TYR A 31 -9.20 37.04 -7.17
CA TYR A 31 -10.35 36.13 -7.28
C TYR A 31 -11.69 36.89 -7.29
N ILE A 32 -11.82 37.95 -6.49
CA ILE A 32 -13.02 38.80 -6.43
C ILE A 32 -13.19 39.61 -7.74
N HIS A 33 -12.11 40.06 -8.36
CA HIS A 33 -12.16 40.73 -9.67
C HIS A 33 -12.59 39.75 -10.78
N MET A 34 -12.07 38.55 -10.79
CA MET A 34 -12.43 37.51 -11.77
C MET A 34 -13.90 37.10 -11.68
N LEU A 35 -14.47 37.00 -10.46
CA LEU A 35 -15.89 36.72 -10.26
C LEU A 35 -16.81 37.87 -10.70
N LYS A 36 -16.38 39.13 -10.55
CA LYS A 36 -17.14 40.30 -11.06
C LYS A 36 -17.16 40.37 -12.60
N THR A 37 -16.08 39.99 -13.26
CA THR A 37 -15.99 39.96 -14.73
C THR A 37 -16.87 38.84 -15.31
N ILE A 38 -16.96 37.68 -14.67
CA ILE A 38 -17.82 36.58 -15.09
C ILE A 38 -19.32 36.93 -14.90
N LEU A 39 -19.66 37.64 -13.84
CA LEU A 39 -21.07 38.02 -13.57
C LEU A 39 -21.54 39.13 -14.52
N PHE A 40 -20.64 39.99 -15.06
CA PHE A 40 -21.00 41.05 -16.02
C PHE A 40 -21.24 40.51 -17.44
N LEU A 41 -20.66 39.36 -17.80
CA LEU A 41 -20.83 38.68 -19.09
C LEU A 41 -22.12 37.88 -19.19
N LEU A 42 -22.84 37.66 -18.07
CA LEU A 42 -24.11 36.91 -18.04
C LEU A 42 -25.37 37.80 -18.09
N LEU A 43 -25.23 39.13 -18.20
CA LEU A 43 -26.36 40.10 -18.16
C LEU A 43 -26.52 40.94 -19.43
N THR A 44 -25.97 40.53 -20.59
CA THR A 44 -26.25 41.20 -21.87
C THR A 44 -27.41 40.54 -22.62
N PRO A 45 -28.38 41.29 -23.12
CA PRO A 45 -29.52 40.73 -23.86
C PRO A 45 -29.07 40.18 -25.23
N ALA A 46 -29.60 39.01 -25.56
CA ALA A 46 -29.37 38.36 -26.85
C ALA A 46 -29.99 39.12 -27.99
N PHE A 47 -29.19 39.52 -28.98
CA PHE A 47 -29.66 39.93 -30.31
C PHE A 47 -29.71 38.70 -31.23
N PRO A 48 -30.72 38.56 -32.09
CA PRO A 48 -30.81 37.48 -33.05
C PRO A 48 -29.85 37.76 -34.22
N VAL A 49 -28.84 36.96 -34.38
CA VAL A 49 -27.99 36.93 -35.62
C VAL A 49 -28.30 35.62 -36.33
N SER A 50 -29.03 35.74 -37.43
CA SER A 50 -29.11 34.69 -38.44
C SER A 50 -27.82 34.71 -39.27
N ALA A 51 -26.95 33.76 -39.03
CA ALA A 51 -25.80 33.46 -39.89
C ALA A 51 -25.73 31.97 -40.12
N GLU A 52 -25.90 31.55 -41.37
CA GLU A 52 -25.60 30.18 -41.79
C GLU A 52 -24.12 29.86 -41.48
N VAL A 53 -23.91 29.07 -40.42
CA VAL A 53 -22.60 28.54 -40.10
C VAL A 53 -22.40 27.28 -40.96
N ARG A 54 -21.59 27.39 -42.01
CA ARG A 54 -20.97 26.24 -42.68
C ARG A 54 -20.30 25.38 -41.60
N ALA A 55 -20.77 24.13 -41.51
CA ALA A 55 -20.16 23.15 -40.65
C ALA A 55 -18.69 22.91 -41.06
N SER A 56 -17.76 23.58 -40.37
CA SER A 56 -16.35 23.20 -40.43
C SER A 56 -16.23 21.86 -39.68
N ALA A 57 -15.71 20.85 -40.36
CA ALA A 57 -15.45 19.56 -39.76
C ALA A 57 -14.59 19.73 -38.49
N VAL A 58 -15.19 19.43 -37.34
CA VAL A 58 -14.45 19.35 -36.08
C VAL A 58 -13.43 18.22 -36.27
N PRO A 59 -12.13 18.47 -36.06
CA PRO A 59 -11.15 17.40 -36.16
C PRO A 59 -11.52 16.29 -35.19
N PRO A 60 -11.41 15.00 -35.58
CA PRO A 60 -11.75 13.91 -34.72
C PRO A 60 -10.94 14.00 -33.42
N TYR A 61 -11.63 14.02 -32.29
CA TYR A 61 -10.96 13.91 -30.99
C TYR A 61 -10.03 12.71 -31.04
N PRO A 62 -8.77 12.84 -30.56
CA PRO A 62 -7.87 11.70 -30.49
C PRO A 62 -8.58 10.59 -29.70
N SER A 63 -8.74 9.44 -30.33
CA SER A 63 -9.33 8.27 -29.70
C SER A 63 -8.43 7.87 -28.54
N ILE A 64 -8.81 8.22 -27.32
CA ILE A 64 -8.12 7.73 -26.11
C ILE A 64 -8.36 6.24 -26.10
N SER A 65 -7.29 5.43 -26.10
CA SER A 65 -7.42 3.98 -26.10
C SER A 65 -8.20 3.54 -24.86
N THR A 66 -9.00 2.49 -25.01
CA THR A 66 -9.71 1.86 -23.87
C THR A 66 -8.78 1.54 -22.71
N ASP A 67 -7.52 1.20 -23.01
CA ASP A 67 -6.49 0.94 -22.02
C ASP A 67 -6.07 2.20 -21.25
N THR A 68 -5.99 3.36 -21.91
CA THR A 68 -5.67 4.64 -21.24
C THR A 68 -6.80 5.07 -20.32
N ILE A 69 -8.06 4.92 -20.72
CA ILE A 69 -9.22 5.19 -19.88
C ILE A 69 -9.26 4.23 -18.71
N ARG A 70 -9.01 2.93 -18.94
CA ARG A 70 -8.92 1.91 -17.90
C ARG A 70 -7.81 2.20 -16.90
N GLN A 71 -6.61 2.55 -17.36
CA GLN A 71 -5.47 2.92 -16.53
C GLN A 71 -5.80 4.14 -15.64
N LYS A 72 -6.46 5.15 -16.19
CA LYS A 72 -6.88 6.33 -15.43
C LYS A 72 -7.92 5.97 -14.36
N ILE A 73 -8.96 5.18 -14.70
CA ILE A 73 -9.98 4.71 -13.77
C ILE A 73 -9.36 3.86 -12.65
N LEU A 74 -8.40 2.98 -12.98
CA LEU A 74 -7.71 2.14 -12.00
C LEU A 74 -6.79 2.96 -11.09
N SER A 75 -6.13 4.00 -11.61
CA SER A 75 -5.24 4.86 -10.81
C SER A 75 -5.98 5.78 -9.83
N GLU A 76 -7.22 6.15 -10.15
CA GLU A 76 -8.07 6.99 -9.31
C GLU A 76 -8.94 6.16 -8.34
N ARG A 77 -9.01 4.86 -8.53
CA ARG A 77 -9.85 3.97 -7.72
C ARG A 77 -9.13 3.52 -6.46
N ALA A 78 -9.84 3.59 -5.33
CA ALA A 78 -9.32 3.05 -4.07
C ALA A 78 -8.93 1.57 -4.20
N VAL A 79 -7.73 1.20 -3.77
CA VAL A 79 -7.23 -0.17 -3.78
C VAL A 79 -7.83 -0.95 -2.60
N ARG A 80 -8.59 -1.99 -2.91
CA ARG A 80 -9.14 -2.95 -1.94
C ARG A 80 -8.62 -4.32 -2.31
N GLY A 81 -7.49 -4.67 -1.70
CA GLY A 81 -6.68 -5.80 -2.12
C GLY A 81 -6.75 -7.02 -1.21
N ILE A 82 -6.36 -8.15 -1.78
CA ILE A 82 -6.04 -9.39 -1.06
C ILE A 82 -4.68 -9.90 -1.51
N HIS A 83 -3.92 -10.47 -0.57
CA HIS A 83 -2.66 -11.14 -0.87
C HIS A 83 -2.88 -12.55 -1.41
N LEU A 84 -2.07 -12.97 -2.37
CA LEU A 84 -2.05 -14.32 -2.94
C LEU A 84 -0.64 -14.90 -2.87
N SER A 85 -0.55 -16.14 -2.40
CA SER A 85 0.67 -16.92 -2.55
C SER A 85 0.96 -17.22 -4.02
N SER A 86 2.22 -17.43 -4.36
CA SER A 86 2.67 -17.78 -5.71
C SER A 86 1.91 -18.98 -6.28
N TRP A 87 1.76 -20.05 -5.49
CA TRP A 87 1.03 -21.26 -5.88
C TRP A 87 -0.47 -21.00 -6.09
N GLY A 88 -1.08 -20.17 -5.25
CA GLY A 88 -2.47 -19.76 -5.42
C GLY A 88 -2.70 -18.96 -6.69
N ALA A 89 -1.81 -18.05 -6.98
CA ALA A 89 -1.86 -17.22 -8.19
C ALA A 89 -1.52 -18.01 -9.45
N GLY A 90 -0.53 -18.92 -9.40
CA GLY A 90 -0.11 -19.75 -10.54
C GLY A 90 -1.13 -20.80 -10.95
N SER A 91 -1.92 -21.32 -10.01
CA SER A 91 -2.94 -22.34 -10.29
C SER A 91 -4.15 -21.78 -11.04
N LYS A 92 -4.37 -22.17 -12.28
CA LYS A 92 -5.53 -21.75 -13.10
C LYS A 92 -6.87 -22.07 -12.42
N LYS A 93 -7.00 -23.25 -11.79
CA LYS A 93 -8.19 -23.66 -11.03
C LYS A 93 -8.43 -22.73 -9.84
N ALA A 94 -7.39 -22.45 -9.05
CA ALA A 94 -7.50 -21.59 -7.87
C ALA A 94 -7.82 -20.13 -8.28
N ARG A 95 -7.18 -19.59 -9.34
CA ARG A 95 -7.46 -18.26 -9.89
C ARG A 95 -8.91 -18.09 -10.28
N ARG A 96 -9.47 -19.04 -11.09
CA ARG A 96 -10.87 -18.99 -11.52
C ARG A 96 -11.85 -19.00 -10.35
N ALA A 97 -11.63 -19.88 -9.38
CA ALA A 97 -12.45 -19.94 -8.16
C ALA A 97 -12.35 -18.64 -7.34
N LEU A 98 -11.17 -18.02 -7.29
CA LEU A 98 -10.95 -16.76 -6.61
C LEU A 98 -11.67 -15.60 -7.34
N ILE A 99 -11.49 -15.48 -8.65
CA ILE A 99 -12.14 -14.44 -9.48
C ILE A 99 -13.66 -14.50 -9.33
N ALA A 100 -14.25 -15.69 -9.32
CA ALA A 100 -15.68 -15.86 -9.07
C ALA A 100 -16.14 -15.29 -7.71
N LYS A 101 -15.32 -15.41 -6.66
CA LYS A 101 -15.60 -14.79 -5.35
C LYS A 101 -15.39 -13.29 -5.37
N ILE A 102 -14.34 -12.81 -6.05
CA ILE A 102 -14.02 -11.40 -6.18
C ILE A 102 -15.16 -10.64 -6.89
N ASN A 103 -15.73 -11.20 -7.93
CA ASN A 103 -16.83 -10.61 -8.69
C ASN A 103 -18.08 -10.31 -7.83
N ASN A 104 -18.24 -11.01 -6.70
CA ASN A 104 -19.33 -10.81 -5.74
C ASN A 104 -18.87 -10.04 -4.49
N SER A 105 -17.74 -9.33 -4.57
CA SER A 105 -17.12 -8.62 -3.45
C SER A 105 -16.74 -7.17 -3.81
N VAL A 106 -16.22 -6.44 -2.83
CA VAL A 106 -15.66 -5.11 -3.02
C VAL A 106 -14.18 -5.12 -3.41
N ILE A 107 -13.59 -6.31 -3.52
CA ILE A 107 -12.18 -6.48 -3.89
C ILE A 107 -11.97 -6.11 -5.36
N ASN A 108 -10.94 -5.34 -5.63
CA ASN A 108 -10.57 -4.89 -6.96
C ASN A 108 -9.06 -5.04 -7.24
N THR A 109 -8.32 -5.65 -6.32
CA THR A 109 -6.86 -5.72 -6.38
C THR A 109 -6.36 -7.06 -5.86
N VAL A 110 -5.34 -7.60 -6.51
CA VAL A 110 -4.60 -8.78 -6.05
C VAL A 110 -3.13 -8.45 -5.88
N VAL A 111 -2.57 -8.81 -4.73
CA VAL A 111 -1.13 -8.74 -4.46
C VAL A 111 -0.56 -10.13 -4.61
N VAL A 112 0.26 -10.35 -5.62
CA VAL A 112 0.85 -11.65 -5.94
C VAL A 112 2.27 -11.71 -5.42
N ALA A 113 2.56 -12.68 -4.56
CA ALA A 113 3.92 -12.95 -4.11
C ALA A 113 4.73 -13.57 -5.25
N ILE A 114 5.69 -12.84 -5.79
CA ILE A 114 6.60 -13.33 -6.86
C ILE A 114 8.00 -13.67 -6.34
N LYS A 115 8.36 -13.23 -5.15
CA LYS A 115 9.50 -13.68 -4.36
C LYS A 115 9.13 -13.69 -2.88
N GLU A 116 9.43 -14.79 -2.17
CA GLU A 116 9.07 -15.00 -0.77
C GLU A 116 10.29 -15.14 0.15
N VAL A 117 10.05 -15.25 1.47
CA VAL A 117 11.06 -15.37 2.53
C VAL A 117 11.89 -16.65 2.46
N ASP A 118 11.45 -17.64 1.70
CA ASP A 118 12.23 -18.86 1.40
C ASP A 118 13.34 -18.62 0.40
N GLY A 119 13.40 -17.43 -0.21
CA GLY A 119 14.41 -17.03 -1.19
C GLY A 119 14.08 -17.46 -2.62
N LYS A 120 12.89 -18.02 -2.86
CA LYS A 120 12.47 -18.45 -4.19
C LYS A 120 11.84 -17.31 -4.98
N VAL A 121 12.19 -17.22 -6.25
CA VAL A 121 11.57 -16.37 -7.28
C VAL A 121 10.64 -17.26 -8.11
N TYR A 122 9.39 -16.90 -8.18
CA TYR A 122 8.32 -17.75 -8.69
C TYR A 122 7.89 -17.44 -10.13
N ILE A 123 8.49 -16.42 -10.74
CA ILE A 123 8.29 -16.05 -12.15
C ILE A 123 9.53 -16.38 -12.98
N PRO A 124 9.41 -16.81 -14.24
CA PRO A 124 10.54 -17.09 -15.12
C PRO A 124 11.23 -15.79 -15.61
N GLY A 125 12.47 -15.93 -16.10
CA GLY A 125 13.18 -14.85 -16.79
C GLY A 125 14.04 -13.98 -15.88
N VAL A 126 14.41 -14.46 -14.68
CA VAL A 126 15.40 -13.83 -13.78
C VAL A 126 16.65 -14.71 -13.76
N GLU A 127 17.70 -14.28 -14.48
CA GLU A 127 18.90 -15.11 -14.73
C GLU A 127 19.64 -15.45 -13.43
N MET A 128 19.83 -14.50 -12.53
CA MET A 128 20.53 -14.75 -11.27
C MET A 128 19.77 -15.76 -10.38
N ALA A 129 18.43 -15.72 -10.38
CA ALA A 129 17.62 -16.71 -9.67
C ALA A 129 17.79 -18.11 -10.28
N ARG A 130 17.79 -18.22 -11.61
CA ARG A 130 18.00 -19.49 -12.33
C ARG A 130 19.39 -20.06 -12.04
N LYS A 131 20.44 -19.25 -12.17
CA LYS A 131 21.84 -19.64 -11.97
C LYS A 131 22.12 -20.18 -10.57
N HIS A 132 21.46 -19.66 -9.56
CA HIS A 132 21.69 -20.02 -8.15
C HIS A 132 20.56 -20.87 -7.53
N ASN A 133 19.77 -21.58 -8.34
CA ASN A 133 18.69 -22.46 -7.89
C ASN A 133 17.64 -21.76 -7.01
N ALA A 134 17.47 -20.45 -7.19
CA ALA A 134 16.45 -19.66 -6.51
C ALA A 134 15.15 -19.57 -7.30
N TYR A 135 15.09 -20.02 -8.55
CA TYR A 135 13.87 -20.09 -9.34
C TYR A 135 13.02 -21.31 -8.96
N GLU A 136 11.72 -21.14 -8.83
CA GLU A 136 10.73 -22.20 -8.63
C GLU A 136 9.46 -21.89 -9.44
N PRO A 137 8.95 -22.82 -10.32
CA PRO A 137 7.93 -22.51 -11.33
C PRO A 137 6.49 -22.51 -10.80
N ALA A 138 6.23 -21.89 -9.63
CA ALA A 138 4.88 -21.78 -9.10
C ALA A 138 3.97 -20.91 -10.02
N ILE A 139 4.54 -19.91 -10.67
CA ILE A 139 3.87 -19.08 -11.68
C ILE A 139 4.59 -19.31 -13.02
N SER A 140 4.39 -20.48 -13.61
CA SER A 140 5.05 -20.88 -14.85
C SER A 140 4.55 -20.11 -16.09
N GLN A 141 3.31 -19.62 -16.06
CA GLN A 141 2.66 -18.85 -17.14
C GLN A 141 2.17 -17.49 -16.61
N PRO A 142 3.08 -16.56 -16.30
CA PRO A 142 2.72 -15.29 -15.69
C PRO A 142 1.87 -14.39 -16.61
N GLU A 143 2.06 -14.47 -17.92
CA GLU A 143 1.27 -13.75 -18.92
C GLU A 143 -0.21 -14.20 -18.90
N GLU A 144 -0.47 -15.51 -18.82
CA GLU A 144 -1.84 -16.05 -18.70
C GLU A 144 -2.47 -15.65 -17.36
N MET A 145 -1.69 -15.73 -16.27
CA MET A 145 -2.15 -15.31 -14.94
C MET A 145 -2.57 -13.84 -14.93
N LEU A 146 -1.74 -12.96 -15.47
CA LEU A 146 -2.03 -11.53 -15.53
C LEU A 146 -3.21 -11.23 -16.45
N LYS A 147 -3.34 -11.95 -17.57
CA LYS A 147 -4.50 -11.82 -18.44
C LYS A 147 -5.79 -12.16 -17.70
N ASP A 148 -5.85 -13.29 -16.98
CA ASP A 148 -7.02 -13.69 -16.20
C ASP A 148 -7.43 -12.60 -15.18
N PHE A 149 -6.46 -12.00 -14.47
CA PHE A 149 -6.74 -10.93 -13.49
C PHE A 149 -7.18 -9.63 -14.18
N LYS A 150 -6.54 -9.24 -15.28
CA LYS A 150 -6.88 -8.02 -16.02
C LYS A 150 -8.25 -8.11 -16.71
N ASP A 151 -8.59 -9.26 -17.26
CA ASP A 151 -9.90 -9.52 -17.83
C ASP A 151 -11.01 -9.42 -16.77
N ALA A 152 -10.70 -9.77 -15.51
CA ALA A 152 -11.57 -9.57 -14.37
C ALA A 152 -11.58 -8.12 -13.82
N GLY A 153 -10.89 -7.19 -14.45
CA GLY A 153 -10.82 -5.78 -14.05
C GLY A 153 -9.99 -5.51 -12.78
N LEU A 154 -9.06 -6.41 -12.43
CA LEU A 154 -8.27 -6.31 -11.21
C LEU A 154 -6.97 -5.52 -11.43
N TYR A 155 -6.62 -4.70 -10.47
CA TYR A 155 -5.30 -4.10 -10.31
C TYR A 155 -4.33 -5.14 -9.75
N THR A 156 -3.12 -5.22 -10.31
CA THR A 156 -2.16 -6.28 -10.01
C THR A 156 -0.88 -5.73 -9.39
N ILE A 157 -0.54 -6.21 -8.19
CA ILE A 157 0.65 -5.82 -7.44
C ILE A 157 1.60 -7.01 -7.35
N ALA A 158 2.85 -6.84 -7.77
CA ALA A 158 3.91 -7.83 -7.61
C ALA A 158 4.64 -7.59 -6.28
N ARG A 159 4.47 -8.49 -5.31
CA ARG A 159 5.16 -8.41 -4.01
C ARG A 159 6.49 -9.15 -4.07
N ILE A 160 7.56 -8.49 -3.64
CA ILE A 160 8.94 -8.97 -3.63
C ILE A 160 9.51 -8.85 -2.22
N VAL A 161 9.85 -9.98 -1.61
CA VAL A 161 10.64 -10.00 -0.37
C VAL A 161 12.09 -9.66 -0.72
N VAL A 162 12.63 -8.57 -0.12
CA VAL A 162 13.92 -8.00 -0.53
C VAL A 162 15.09 -8.70 0.14
N PHE A 163 15.27 -8.55 1.43
CA PHE A 163 16.52 -8.97 2.10
C PHE A 163 16.44 -10.29 2.85
N LYS A 164 15.26 -10.73 3.31
CA LYS A 164 15.12 -12.05 3.93
C LYS A 164 15.10 -13.14 2.87
N ASP A 165 16.07 -14.02 2.86
CA ASP A 165 16.28 -14.98 1.78
C ASP A 165 17.03 -16.20 2.31
N LYS A 166 16.56 -17.41 1.99
CA LYS A 166 17.15 -18.68 2.46
C LYS A 166 18.04 -19.36 1.43
N VAL A 167 18.05 -18.89 0.19
CA VAL A 167 18.79 -19.51 -0.93
C VAL A 167 20.02 -18.70 -1.30
N MET A 168 19.82 -17.45 -1.68
CA MET A 168 20.88 -16.62 -2.25
C MET A 168 22.04 -16.37 -1.27
N PRO A 169 21.86 -16.11 0.05
CA PRO A 169 22.95 -15.95 1.00
C PRO A 169 23.81 -17.21 1.17
N LEU A 170 23.28 -18.38 0.87
CA LEU A 170 24.02 -19.64 0.94
C LEU A 170 24.74 -19.96 -0.37
N ALA A 171 24.14 -19.60 -1.51
CA ALA A 171 24.74 -19.78 -2.83
C ALA A 171 25.82 -18.72 -3.15
N ARG A 172 25.67 -17.51 -2.63
CA ARG A 172 26.53 -16.33 -2.80
C ARG A 172 26.79 -15.71 -1.42
N LYS A 173 27.77 -16.32 -0.71
CA LYS A 173 28.13 -15.88 0.66
C LYS A 173 28.54 -14.41 0.71
N ASP A 174 29.17 -13.91 -0.33
CA ASP A 174 29.56 -12.50 -0.49
C ASP A 174 28.40 -11.50 -0.50
N LEU A 175 27.16 -11.97 -0.70
CA LEU A 175 25.94 -11.17 -0.63
C LEU A 175 25.24 -11.25 0.74
N ALA A 176 25.73 -12.08 1.63
CA ALA A 176 25.07 -12.40 2.90
C ALA A 176 25.38 -11.38 4.01
N VAL A 177 24.51 -11.29 5.01
CA VAL A 177 24.87 -10.79 6.33
C VAL A 177 25.79 -11.82 6.99
N HIS A 178 26.91 -11.37 7.56
CA HIS A 178 27.94 -12.23 8.13
C HIS A 178 27.93 -12.24 9.66
N THR A 179 28.58 -13.22 10.24
CA THR A 179 28.99 -13.29 11.65
C THR A 179 30.39 -12.68 11.82
N PRO A 180 30.84 -12.38 13.06
CA PRO A 180 32.20 -11.82 13.28
C PRO A 180 33.34 -12.68 12.79
N ASP A 181 33.14 -13.99 12.70
CA ASP A 181 34.11 -14.97 12.17
C ASP A 181 34.04 -15.15 10.62
N GLY A 182 33.20 -14.36 9.95
CA GLY A 182 33.05 -14.38 8.49
C GLY A 182 32.05 -15.42 7.97
N GLY A 183 31.41 -16.19 8.83
CA GLY A 183 30.35 -17.13 8.44
C GLY A 183 29.06 -16.40 8.01
N VAL A 184 28.15 -17.10 7.34
CA VAL A 184 26.81 -16.57 7.04
C VAL A 184 25.97 -16.49 8.32
N TRP A 185 25.54 -15.29 8.68
CA TRP A 185 24.70 -15.10 9.85
C TRP A 185 23.32 -15.73 9.66
N ARG A 186 22.79 -16.32 10.75
CA ARG A 186 21.47 -16.97 10.76
C ARG A 186 20.64 -16.42 11.89
N ALA A 187 19.43 -16.00 11.55
CA ALA A 187 18.39 -15.64 12.50
C ALA A 187 17.82 -16.89 13.19
N ALA A 188 16.89 -16.69 14.11
CA ALA A 188 16.12 -17.77 14.70
C ALA A 188 15.52 -18.69 13.62
N LYS A 189 15.46 -19.98 13.91
CA LYS A 189 14.98 -21.02 12.96
C LYS A 189 15.79 -21.11 11.64
N GLY A 190 17.03 -20.64 11.64
CA GLY A 190 17.96 -20.80 10.54
C GLY A 190 17.72 -19.89 9.33
N ALA A 191 16.88 -18.86 9.45
CA ALA A 191 16.65 -17.90 8.38
C ALA A 191 17.93 -17.09 8.09
N THR A 192 18.25 -16.88 6.82
CA THR A 192 19.39 -16.10 6.34
C THR A 192 18.92 -14.77 5.73
N TRP A 193 19.85 -13.84 5.58
CA TRP A 193 19.58 -12.51 5.07
C TRP A 193 20.66 -12.07 4.09
N LEU A 194 20.24 -11.41 3.04
CA LEU A 194 21.11 -10.63 2.14
C LEU A 194 21.50 -9.34 2.83
N ASP A 195 22.74 -8.89 2.63
CA ASP A 195 23.24 -7.64 3.20
C ASP A 195 22.56 -6.44 2.52
N PRO A 196 21.79 -5.64 3.27
CA PRO A 196 21.11 -4.47 2.70
C PRO A 196 22.05 -3.39 2.15
N TYR A 197 23.32 -3.37 2.54
CA TYR A 197 24.30 -2.40 2.02
C TYR A 197 24.97 -2.87 0.72
N ASN A 198 24.80 -4.12 0.32
CA ASN A 198 25.42 -4.66 -0.90
C ASN A 198 24.63 -4.25 -2.15
N ARG A 199 25.28 -3.55 -3.08
CA ARG A 199 24.65 -3.04 -4.30
C ARG A 199 24.27 -4.15 -5.31
N GLU A 200 24.94 -5.28 -5.30
CA GLU A 200 24.56 -6.43 -6.14
C GLU A 200 23.25 -7.06 -5.66
N VAL A 201 22.98 -7.05 -4.35
CA VAL A 201 21.67 -7.43 -3.79
C VAL A 201 20.56 -6.53 -4.31
N TRP A 202 20.84 -5.22 -4.41
CA TRP A 202 19.88 -4.28 -4.98
C TRP A 202 19.62 -4.57 -6.46
N ALA A 203 20.68 -4.78 -7.24
CA ALA A 203 20.58 -5.14 -8.65
C ALA A 203 19.72 -6.39 -8.85
N TYR A 204 20.03 -7.47 -8.10
CA TYR A 204 19.25 -8.71 -8.13
C TYR A 204 17.75 -8.48 -7.82
N THR A 205 17.46 -7.71 -6.80
CA THR A 205 16.06 -7.40 -6.44
C THR A 205 15.36 -6.63 -7.57
N LEU A 206 16.07 -5.69 -8.20
CA LEU A 206 15.48 -4.90 -9.26
C LEU A 206 15.38 -5.63 -10.60
N ASP A 207 16.21 -6.63 -10.86
CA ASP A 207 16.04 -7.53 -12.01
C ASP A 207 14.70 -8.30 -11.90
N ILE A 208 14.32 -8.71 -10.68
CA ILE A 208 13.00 -9.33 -10.40
C ILE A 208 11.88 -8.30 -10.62
N ALA A 209 12.05 -7.09 -10.10
CA ALA A 209 11.07 -6.01 -10.22
C ALA A 209 10.86 -5.58 -11.69
N GLU A 210 11.94 -5.42 -12.45
CA GLU A 210 11.87 -5.11 -13.89
C GLU A 210 11.22 -6.24 -14.69
N ARG A 211 11.49 -7.50 -14.34
CA ARG A 211 10.81 -8.63 -15.00
C ARG A 211 9.31 -8.57 -14.74
N ALA A 212 8.88 -8.28 -13.51
CA ALA A 212 7.46 -8.11 -13.18
C ALA A 212 6.83 -6.93 -13.92
N ALA A 213 7.53 -5.81 -14.01
CA ALA A 213 7.07 -4.64 -14.77
C ALA A 213 6.92 -4.95 -16.26
N LYS A 214 7.89 -5.66 -16.87
CA LYS A 214 7.84 -6.14 -18.27
C LYS A 214 6.68 -7.11 -18.52
N LEU A 215 6.32 -7.93 -17.54
CA LEU A 215 5.16 -8.82 -17.60
C LEU A 215 3.83 -8.05 -17.59
N GLY A 216 3.85 -6.80 -17.09
CA GLY A 216 2.70 -5.92 -17.06
C GLY A 216 1.95 -5.88 -15.73
N PHE A 217 2.61 -6.13 -14.61
CA PHE A 217 2.05 -5.75 -13.30
C PHE A 217 1.88 -4.23 -13.23
N ASP A 218 0.85 -3.78 -12.52
CA ASP A 218 0.54 -2.35 -12.38
C ASP A 218 1.39 -1.68 -11.30
N GLU A 219 1.87 -2.48 -10.31
CA GLU A 219 2.63 -2.00 -9.17
C GLU A 219 3.66 -3.02 -8.71
N ILE A 220 4.81 -2.52 -8.24
CA ILE A 220 5.86 -3.29 -7.57
C ILE A 220 5.83 -2.93 -6.08
N GLN A 221 5.69 -3.95 -5.22
CA GLN A 221 5.67 -3.80 -3.78
C GLN A 221 6.86 -4.49 -3.15
N PHE A 222 7.67 -3.73 -2.41
CA PHE A 222 8.83 -4.23 -1.69
C PHE A 222 8.47 -4.54 -0.24
N ASP A 223 8.60 -5.80 0.15
CA ASP A 223 8.46 -6.25 1.53
C ASP A 223 9.80 -6.72 2.09
N TYR A 224 9.92 -6.82 3.42
CA TYR A 224 11.19 -7.10 4.09
C TYR A 224 12.34 -6.15 3.65
N LEU A 225 11.99 -4.92 3.29
CA LEU A 225 12.92 -3.82 3.10
C LEU A 225 13.29 -3.27 4.49
N ARG A 226 14.06 -4.04 5.22
CA ARG A 226 14.45 -3.82 6.62
C ARG A 226 15.64 -4.67 7.03
N TYR A 227 16.19 -4.37 8.18
CA TYR A 227 17.23 -5.18 8.81
C TYR A 227 16.61 -6.29 9.68
N PRO A 228 17.42 -7.36 10.02
CA PRO A 228 16.95 -8.44 10.89
C PRO A 228 16.52 -7.97 12.27
N THR A 229 15.48 -8.62 12.84
CA THR A 229 15.02 -8.40 14.21
C THR A 229 15.01 -9.67 15.06
N GLU A 230 15.27 -10.81 14.45
CA GLU A 230 15.11 -12.13 15.06
C GLU A 230 16.47 -12.78 15.31
N GLY A 231 16.72 -13.30 16.52
CA GLY A 231 17.97 -13.96 16.88
C GLY A 231 19.02 -12.99 17.42
N ARG A 232 20.28 -13.38 17.36
CA ARG A 232 21.42 -12.62 17.90
C ARG A 232 21.88 -11.55 16.91
N THR A 233 21.11 -10.49 16.77
CA THR A 233 21.35 -9.41 15.79
C THR A 233 22.63 -8.62 16.08
N GLU A 234 23.13 -8.65 17.32
CA GLU A 234 24.42 -8.05 17.72
C GLU A 234 25.63 -8.73 17.04
N LEU A 235 25.45 -9.94 16.54
CA LEU A 235 26.43 -10.66 15.75
C LEU A 235 26.40 -10.35 14.25
N CYS A 236 25.40 -9.59 13.78
CA CYS A 236 25.37 -9.21 12.37
C CYS A 236 26.56 -8.35 11.99
N ARG A 237 27.22 -8.68 10.89
CA ARG A 237 28.26 -7.88 10.24
C ARG A 237 27.81 -7.57 8.83
N TYR A 238 27.86 -6.32 8.48
CA TYR A 238 27.44 -5.77 7.19
C TYR A 238 28.64 -5.18 6.44
N ALA A 239 28.52 -4.99 5.14
CA ALA A 239 29.55 -4.37 4.32
C ALA A 239 29.86 -2.92 4.69
N LYS A 240 29.01 -2.27 5.48
CA LYS A 240 29.20 -0.91 6.01
C LYS A 240 28.88 -0.85 7.49
N GLN A 241 29.40 0.20 8.16
CA GLN A 241 29.04 0.48 9.54
C GLN A 241 27.51 0.65 9.67
N HIS A 242 26.92 -0.15 10.55
CA HIS A 242 25.48 -0.17 10.80
C HIS A 242 25.14 0.66 12.04
N THR A 243 24.36 1.70 11.83
CA THR A 243 23.79 2.58 12.86
C THR A 243 22.37 2.92 12.44
N SER A 244 21.51 3.44 13.32
CA SER A 244 20.15 3.90 12.95
C SER A 244 20.20 4.93 11.80
N LYS A 245 21.14 5.88 11.82
CA LYS A 245 21.29 6.86 10.74
C LYS A 245 21.67 6.22 9.42
N SER A 246 22.65 5.31 9.39
CA SER A 246 23.09 4.68 8.16
C SER A 246 22.07 3.68 7.61
N SER A 247 21.33 2.99 8.49
CA SER A 247 20.27 2.04 8.09
C SER A 247 19.10 2.75 7.42
N ILE A 248 18.59 3.82 8.03
CA ILE A 248 17.52 4.64 7.46
C ILE A 248 17.95 5.20 6.09
N ALA A 249 19.13 5.83 6.02
CA ALA A 249 19.65 6.39 4.77
C ALA A 249 19.76 5.32 3.67
N ASN A 250 20.31 4.15 4.00
CA ASN A 250 20.52 3.07 3.04
C ASN A 250 19.19 2.51 2.46
N LEU A 251 18.15 2.35 3.28
CA LEU A 251 16.85 1.91 2.78
C LEU A 251 16.18 2.97 1.90
N ASN A 252 16.35 4.25 2.21
CA ASN A 252 15.89 5.33 1.36
C ASN A 252 16.64 5.40 0.03
N ASP A 253 17.98 5.22 0.05
CA ASP A 253 18.79 5.13 -1.16
C ASP A 253 18.35 3.96 -2.06
N PHE A 254 17.99 2.81 -1.46
CA PHE A 254 17.41 1.70 -2.21
C PHE A 254 16.12 2.12 -2.92
N LEU A 255 15.21 2.80 -2.25
CA LEU A 255 13.94 3.26 -2.84
C LEU A 255 14.19 4.27 -3.97
N VAL A 256 15.12 5.22 -3.79
CA VAL A 256 15.51 6.16 -4.85
C VAL A 256 16.08 5.43 -6.06
N TYR A 257 16.97 4.44 -5.83
CA TYR A 257 17.55 3.61 -6.88
C TYR A 257 16.46 2.78 -7.59
N ALA A 258 15.52 2.20 -6.85
CA ALA A 258 14.39 1.45 -7.40
C ALA A 258 13.49 2.35 -8.28
N CYS A 259 13.16 3.54 -7.81
CA CYS A 259 12.40 4.52 -8.60
C CYS A 259 13.12 4.89 -9.90
N GLY A 260 14.45 5.09 -9.85
CA GLY A 260 15.26 5.35 -11.04
C GLY A 260 15.22 4.22 -12.06
N ARG A 261 15.44 2.97 -11.59
CA ARG A 261 15.43 1.77 -12.44
C ARG A 261 14.06 1.47 -13.06
N LEU A 262 12.97 1.68 -12.30
CA LEU A 262 11.61 1.35 -12.73
C LEU A 262 10.88 2.49 -13.47
N LYS A 263 11.48 3.66 -13.55
CA LYS A 263 10.87 4.88 -14.15
C LYS A 263 10.26 4.66 -15.54
N HIS A 264 10.89 3.83 -16.37
CA HIS A 264 10.49 3.61 -17.76
C HIS A 264 9.31 2.65 -17.94
N TYR A 265 8.92 1.92 -16.88
CA TYR A 265 7.88 0.90 -16.95
C TYR A 265 6.48 1.42 -16.56
N ASN A 266 6.38 2.69 -16.14
CA ASN A 266 5.11 3.30 -15.69
C ASN A 266 4.38 2.50 -14.60
N VAL A 267 5.10 1.76 -13.78
CA VAL A 267 4.57 1.04 -12.62
C VAL A 267 4.58 1.91 -11.37
N LYS A 268 3.62 1.69 -10.48
CA LYS A 268 3.67 2.28 -9.14
C LYS A 268 4.64 1.51 -8.25
N ILE A 269 5.18 2.18 -7.24
CA ILE A 269 6.07 1.57 -6.25
C ILE A 269 5.44 1.72 -4.87
N SER A 270 5.38 0.62 -4.14
CA SER A 270 4.96 0.61 -2.74
C SER A 270 5.95 -0.16 -1.88
N VAL A 271 5.90 0.09 -0.58
CA VAL A 271 6.74 -0.56 0.42
C VAL A 271 5.94 -1.00 1.63
N ASP A 272 6.16 -2.23 2.07
CA ASP A 272 5.59 -2.76 3.29
C ASP A 272 6.49 -2.41 4.48
N VAL A 273 5.89 -1.91 5.54
CA VAL A 273 6.60 -1.55 6.77
C VAL A 273 5.92 -2.18 7.99
N PHE A 274 6.65 -2.35 9.07
CA PHE A 274 6.05 -2.83 10.31
C PHE A 274 4.92 -1.90 10.76
N GLY A 275 3.83 -2.48 11.28
CA GLY A 275 2.70 -1.70 11.79
C GLY A 275 3.10 -0.70 12.88
N LEU A 276 4.03 -1.07 13.75
CA LEU A 276 4.54 -0.20 14.82
C LEU A 276 5.35 1.00 14.32
N THR A 277 5.80 1.05 13.05
CA THR A 277 6.44 2.25 12.48
C THR A 277 5.52 3.46 12.49
N THR A 278 4.21 3.23 12.55
CA THR A 278 3.22 4.30 12.64
C THR A 278 3.31 5.09 13.95
N THR A 279 3.76 4.44 15.04
CA THR A 279 3.77 4.98 16.41
C THR A 279 5.17 5.14 16.98
N ALA A 280 6.13 4.25 16.61
CA ALA A 280 7.49 4.24 17.12
C ALA A 280 8.20 5.58 16.87
N LYS A 281 8.98 6.05 17.87
CA LYS A 281 9.72 7.31 17.78
C LYS A 281 11.01 7.20 16.96
N ASP A 282 11.53 5.99 16.83
CA ASP A 282 12.76 5.63 16.12
C ASP A 282 12.50 4.62 15.01
N ASP A 283 13.56 4.11 14.41
CA ASP A 283 13.52 3.08 13.36
C ASP A 283 13.40 1.64 13.90
N MET A 284 13.19 1.47 15.20
CA MET A 284 13.10 0.17 15.90
C MET A 284 14.32 -0.75 15.64
N GLY A 285 15.48 -0.19 15.27
CA GLY A 285 16.67 -0.94 14.86
C GLY A 285 16.53 -1.70 13.54
N ILE A 286 15.53 -1.40 12.74
CA ILE A 286 15.26 -2.07 11.45
C ILE A 286 15.44 -1.17 10.23
N GLY A 287 15.80 0.08 10.43
CA GLY A 287 16.00 1.05 9.37
C GLY A 287 14.71 1.63 8.76
N GLN A 288 13.55 1.23 9.24
CA GLN A 288 12.26 1.72 8.70
C GLN A 288 11.84 3.02 9.40
N ASP A 289 11.98 4.14 8.71
CA ASP A 289 11.35 5.41 9.11
C ASP A 289 10.19 5.73 8.16
N LEU A 290 8.98 5.75 8.74
CA LEU A 290 7.73 5.90 7.98
C LEU A 290 7.72 7.17 7.11
N LYS A 291 8.21 8.29 7.64
CA LYS A 291 8.15 9.59 6.98
C LYS A 291 9.11 9.69 5.81
N THR A 292 10.35 9.23 5.99
CA THR A 292 11.38 9.31 4.94
C THR A 292 11.09 8.31 3.81
N MET A 293 10.67 7.08 4.14
CA MET A 293 10.31 6.09 3.13
C MET A 293 9.12 6.55 2.27
N ALA A 294 8.10 7.16 2.90
CA ALA A 294 6.93 7.68 2.18
C ALA A 294 7.27 8.78 1.15
N GLN A 295 8.40 9.48 1.29
CA GLN A 295 8.82 10.47 0.30
C GLN A 295 9.17 9.85 -1.05
N ASN A 296 9.71 8.63 -1.04
CA ASN A 296 10.31 7.97 -2.20
C ASN A 296 9.42 6.92 -2.88
N VAL A 297 8.18 6.75 -2.44
CA VAL A 297 7.26 5.74 -2.99
C VAL A 297 5.89 6.34 -3.31
N ASN A 298 5.11 5.63 -4.13
CA ASN A 298 3.71 5.99 -4.38
C ASN A 298 2.82 5.62 -3.19
N TYR A 299 3.06 4.46 -2.55
CA TYR A 299 2.29 4.01 -1.40
C TYR A 299 3.19 3.43 -0.31
N ILE A 300 2.82 3.67 0.95
CA ILE A 300 3.45 3.07 2.12
C ILE A 300 2.40 2.23 2.86
N CYS A 301 2.76 0.98 3.13
CA CYS A 301 1.82 -0.06 3.53
C CYS A 301 2.19 -0.63 4.91
N PRO A 302 1.78 0.01 6.03
CA PRO A 302 2.04 -0.55 7.35
C PRO A 302 1.24 -1.84 7.56
N MET A 303 1.92 -2.89 8.02
CA MET A 303 1.35 -4.21 8.33
C MET A 303 0.69 -4.16 9.72
N MET A 304 -0.54 -3.68 9.77
CA MET A 304 -1.26 -3.41 11.01
C MET A 304 -2.08 -4.63 11.42
N TYR A 305 -1.39 -5.65 11.92
CA TYR A 305 -2.04 -6.89 12.40
C TYR A 305 -2.23 -6.83 13.91
N PRO A 306 -3.47 -6.76 14.44
CA PRO A 306 -3.69 -6.65 15.89
C PRO A 306 -3.04 -7.76 16.70
N SER A 307 -2.85 -8.96 16.12
CA SER A 307 -2.14 -10.07 16.77
C SER A 307 -0.64 -9.83 16.99
N HIS A 308 -0.05 -8.80 16.38
CA HIS A 308 1.37 -8.45 16.48
C HIS A 308 1.64 -7.29 17.45
N TYR A 309 0.59 -6.76 18.09
CA TYR A 309 0.72 -5.71 19.11
C TYR A 309 0.77 -6.35 20.50
N TYR A 310 1.67 -5.87 21.34
CA TYR A 310 1.85 -6.41 22.69
C TYR A 310 0.74 -5.96 23.65
N THR A 311 0.53 -6.74 24.70
CA THR A 311 -0.30 -6.33 25.83
C THR A 311 0.18 -4.98 26.36
N GLY A 312 -0.74 -4.02 26.53
CA GLY A 312 -0.43 -2.65 26.96
C GLY A 312 -0.30 -1.65 25.80
N GLU A 313 -0.04 -2.10 24.56
CA GLU A 313 -0.05 -1.20 23.42
C GLU A 313 -1.40 -0.48 23.31
N TYR A 314 -1.32 0.85 23.07
CA TYR A 314 -2.49 1.72 23.05
C TYR A 314 -3.35 1.64 24.32
N ASN A 315 -2.77 1.26 25.49
CA ASN A 315 -3.48 0.98 26.74
C ASN A 315 -4.57 -0.11 26.58
N LEU A 316 -4.34 -1.11 25.72
CA LEU A 316 -5.23 -2.22 25.51
C LEU A 316 -4.71 -3.46 26.22
N LYS A 317 -5.55 -4.06 27.11
CA LYS A 317 -5.19 -5.30 27.80
C LYS A 317 -4.96 -6.48 26.83
N ASN A 318 -5.74 -6.54 25.76
CA ASN A 318 -5.55 -7.50 24.66
C ASN A 318 -5.83 -6.79 23.32
N PRO A 319 -4.78 -6.26 22.65
CA PRO A 319 -4.93 -5.62 21.35
C PRO A 319 -5.57 -6.54 20.30
N ASN A 320 -5.22 -7.82 20.28
CA ASN A 320 -5.70 -8.80 19.32
C ASN A 320 -7.24 -8.99 19.33
N SER A 321 -7.88 -8.82 20.49
CA SER A 321 -9.34 -8.87 20.64
C SER A 321 -10.04 -7.54 20.32
N GLN A 322 -9.30 -6.48 20.00
CA GLN A 322 -9.85 -5.12 19.79
C GLN A 322 -9.37 -4.52 18.45
N PRO A 323 -9.62 -5.22 17.32
CA PRO A 323 -9.05 -4.85 16.02
C PRO A 323 -9.39 -3.43 15.58
N TYR A 324 -10.63 -2.96 15.82
CA TYR A 324 -11.00 -1.59 15.51
C TYR A 324 -10.09 -0.58 16.21
N LYS A 325 -9.88 -0.73 17.52
CA LYS A 325 -9.09 0.24 18.30
C LYS A 325 -7.63 0.26 17.90
N VAL A 326 -7.06 -0.90 17.60
CA VAL A 326 -5.66 -1.00 17.16
C VAL A 326 -5.49 -0.26 15.83
N ILE A 327 -6.34 -0.55 14.86
CA ILE A 327 -6.26 0.08 13.54
C ILE A 327 -6.56 1.58 13.63
N ASP A 328 -7.61 1.99 14.32
CA ASP A 328 -7.98 3.41 14.46
C ASP A 328 -6.83 4.24 15.06
N ARG A 329 -6.24 3.76 16.15
CA ARG A 329 -5.15 4.49 16.83
C ARG A 329 -3.88 4.53 16.00
N GLY A 330 -3.46 3.39 15.46
CA GLY A 330 -2.26 3.34 14.62
C GLY A 330 -2.39 4.16 13.34
N LEU A 331 -3.58 4.22 12.73
CA LEU A 331 -3.81 5.07 11.56
C LEU A 331 -3.81 6.56 11.92
N LYS A 332 -4.37 6.96 13.06
CA LYS A 332 -4.28 8.35 13.55
C LYS A 332 -2.82 8.78 13.73
N ASP A 333 -2.01 7.91 14.32
CA ASP A 333 -0.57 8.18 14.48
C ASP A 333 0.14 8.26 13.12
N ALA A 334 -0.16 7.33 12.19
CA ALA A 334 0.39 7.34 10.83
C ALA A 334 0.04 8.63 10.08
N LEU A 335 -1.22 9.05 10.10
CA LEU A 335 -1.69 10.28 9.45
C LEU A 335 -0.97 11.50 9.98
N LYS A 336 -0.82 11.59 11.32
CA LYS A 336 -0.07 12.67 11.96
C LYS A 336 1.40 12.70 11.53
N ARG A 337 2.04 11.53 11.43
CA ARG A 337 3.46 11.42 11.02
C ARG A 337 3.68 11.74 9.55
N LEU A 338 2.80 11.27 8.68
CA LEU A 338 2.92 11.46 7.24
C LEU A 338 2.59 12.89 6.80
N GLY A 339 1.74 13.61 7.54
CA GLY A 339 1.34 14.96 7.19
C GLY A 339 0.84 15.04 5.74
N PRO A 340 1.45 15.85 4.85
CA PRO A 340 1.00 16.01 3.46
C PRO A 340 1.04 14.70 2.64
N ASN A 341 1.82 13.71 3.06
CA ASN A 341 1.94 12.41 2.39
C ASN A 341 0.86 11.39 2.83
N TYR A 342 -0.15 11.79 3.59
CA TYR A 342 -1.17 10.88 4.13
C TYR A 342 -1.91 10.07 3.04
N ALA A 343 -2.09 10.64 1.86
CA ALA A 343 -2.75 9.97 0.73
C ALA A 343 -1.99 8.74 0.21
N LYS A 344 -0.70 8.59 0.58
CA LYS A 344 0.12 7.42 0.23
C LYS A 344 -0.12 6.23 1.17
N LEU A 345 -0.85 6.42 2.27
CA LEU A 345 -1.06 5.40 3.29
C LEU A 345 -2.07 4.33 2.80
N ARG A 346 -1.63 3.07 2.82
CA ARG A 346 -2.45 1.92 2.43
C ARG A 346 -2.16 0.73 3.35
N PRO A 347 -2.86 0.60 4.50
CA PRO A 347 -2.56 -0.41 5.50
C PRO A 347 -2.83 -1.82 5.00
N TYR A 348 -2.01 -2.78 5.45
CA TYR A 348 -2.37 -4.18 5.50
C TYR A 348 -3.17 -4.46 6.75
N LEU A 349 -4.27 -5.20 6.60
CA LEU A 349 -5.19 -5.60 7.65
C LEU A 349 -5.19 -7.13 7.81
N GLN A 350 -5.46 -7.59 9.01
CA GLN A 350 -5.42 -9.01 9.37
C GLN A 350 -6.70 -9.75 8.94
N ASP A 351 -6.55 -10.84 8.19
CA ASP A 351 -7.61 -11.82 7.93
C ASP A 351 -7.11 -13.25 8.17
N PHE A 352 -6.52 -13.48 9.34
CA PHE A 352 -6.01 -14.79 9.78
C PHE A 352 -6.10 -14.92 11.29
N ASN A 353 -6.14 -16.17 11.77
CA ASN A 353 -6.16 -16.50 13.19
C ASN A 353 -4.74 -16.62 13.75
N LEU A 354 -4.45 -15.88 14.81
CA LEU A 354 -3.24 -16.01 15.62
C LEU A 354 -3.53 -15.56 17.05
N GLY A 355 -3.71 -16.50 17.98
CA GLY A 355 -4.05 -16.21 19.37
C GLY A 355 -5.46 -15.62 19.60
N TRP A 356 -6.21 -15.37 18.52
CA TRP A 356 -7.59 -14.91 18.51
C TRP A 356 -8.27 -15.34 17.20
N ASN A 357 -9.57 -15.63 17.24
CA ASN A 357 -10.31 -16.00 16.04
C ASN A 357 -10.76 -14.75 15.28
N TYR A 358 -10.38 -14.67 14.01
CA TYR A 358 -10.76 -13.60 13.09
C TYR A 358 -11.84 -14.12 12.13
N GLY A 359 -13.05 -13.64 12.36
CA GLY A 359 -14.19 -13.85 11.47
C GLY A 359 -14.56 -12.59 10.69
N PRO A 360 -15.74 -12.59 10.04
CA PRO A 360 -16.22 -11.42 9.30
C PRO A 360 -16.35 -10.17 10.16
N HIS A 361 -16.62 -10.31 11.46
CA HIS A 361 -16.74 -9.19 12.40
C HIS A 361 -15.41 -8.48 12.61
N GLU A 362 -14.33 -9.21 12.91
CA GLU A 362 -13.00 -8.67 13.16
C GLU A 362 -12.41 -8.02 11.90
N VAL A 363 -12.63 -8.64 10.73
CA VAL A 363 -12.20 -8.07 9.44
C VAL A 363 -12.95 -6.77 9.15
N ARG A 364 -14.27 -6.75 9.33
CA ARG A 364 -15.08 -5.53 9.16
C ARG A 364 -14.66 -4.42 10.10
N ALA A 365 -14.41 -4.74 11.37
CA ALA A 365 -13.97 -3.75 12.37
C ALA A 365 -12.71 -2.99 11.94
N GLN A 366 -11.75 -3.68 11.32
CA GLN A 366 -10.53 -3.07 10.79
C GLN A 366 -10.83 -2.18 9.58
N ILE A 367 -11.64 -2.64 8.63
CA ILE A 367 -12.05 -1.85 7.45
C ILE A 367 -12.81 -0.58 7.87
N ILE A 368 -13.70 -0.68 8.86
CA ILE A 368 -14.42 0.47 9.41
C ILE A 368 -13.44 1.47 10.03
N ALA A 369 -12.46 1.00 10.80
CA ALA A 369 -11.45 1.86 11.39
C ALA A 369 -10.62 2.60 10.32
N ALA A 370 -10.27 1.94 9.22
CA ALA A 370 -9.61 2.58 8.09
C ALA A 370 -10.49 3.69 7.48
N ARG A 371 -11.75 3.41 7.23
CA ARG A 371 -12.70 4.38 6.66
C ARG A 371 -12.99 5.56 7.60
N HIS A 372 -13.09 5.35 8.91
CA HIS A 372 -13.22 6.43 9.89
C HIS A 372 -11.99 7.36 9.89
N ASN A 373 -10.85 6.87 9.44
CA ASN A 373 -9.63 7.64 9.20
C ASN A 373 -9.50 8.10 7.74
N MET A 374 -10.61 8.14 6.96
CA MET A 374 -10.65 8.62 5.58
C MET A 374 -9.82 7.79 4.58
N LEU A 375 -9.50 6.54 4.93
CA LEU A 375 -8.73 5.63 4.08
C LEU A 375 -9.65 4.59 3.43
N GLU A 376 -9.80 4.69 2.11
CA GLU A 376 -10.57 3.75 1.29
C GLU A 376 -9.71 2.63 0.69
N SER A 377 -8.37 2.80 0.75
CA SER A 377 -7.38 1.83 0.23
C SER A 377 -6.80 1.00 1.38
N TRP A 378 -6.80 -0.32 1.21
CA TRP A 378 -6.26 -1.30 2.15
C TRP A 378 -6.01 -2.64 1.45
N VAL A 379 -5.24 -3.51 2.09
CA VAL A 379 -4.99 -4.89 1.64
C VAL A 379 -5.24 -5.85 2.80
N LEU A 380 -5.96 -6.94 2.57
CA LEU A 380 -6.09 -8.02 3.55
C LEU A 380 -4.95 -9.03 3.36
N TRP A 381 -4.39 -9.45 4.48
CA TRP A 381 -3.37 -10.49 4.53
C TRP A 381 -3.92 -11.80 5.08
N ASN A 382 -3.73 -12.87 4.31
CA ASN A 382 -3.89 -14.25 4.76
C ASN A 382 -2.90 -15.14 4.00
N ALA A 383 -1.96 -15.77 4.71
CA ALA A 383 -0.94 -16.62 4.10
C ALA A 383 -1.52 -17.87 3.41
N SER A 384 -2.69 -18.33 3.83
CA SER A 384 -3.38 -19.50 3.24
C SER A 384 -4.36 -19.14 2.11
N ASN A 385 -4.47 -17.85 1.76
CA ASN A 385 -5.43 -17.32 0.76
C ASN A 385 -6.91 -17.60 1.12
N LYS A 386 -7.21 -17.76 2.41
CA LYS A 386 -8.57 -18.01 2.92
C LYS A 386 -9.12 -16.75 3.55
N TYR A 387 -10.01 -16.06 2.83
CA TYR A 387 -10.57 -14.77 3.24
C TYR A 387 -11.99 -14.87 3.75
N ASN A 388 -12.36 -13.99 4.68
CA ASN A 388 -13.71 -13.86 5.21
C ASN A 388 -14.63 -13.10 4.24
N TRP A 389 -15.07 -13.77 3.16
CA TRP A 389 -15.87 -13.18 2.08
C TRP A 389 -17.15 -12.51 2.55
N ALA A 390 -17.76 -12.98 3.63
CA ALA A 390 -18.95 -12.36 4.23
C ALA A 390 -18.68 -10.92 4.74
N ALA A 391 -17.42 -10.60 5.05
CA ALA A 391 -17.03 -9.22 5.38
C ALA A 391 -16.89 -8.31 4.15
N LEU A 392 -16.77 -8.87 2.95
CA LEU A 392 -16.36 -8.21 1.72
C LEU A 392 -17.49 -8.04 0.71
N THR A 393 -18.72 -8.41 1.04
CA THR A 393 -19.87 -8.24 0.13
C THR A 393 -20.20 -6.75 -0.04
N PRO A 394 -20.73 -6.32 -1.20
CA PRO A 394 -21.17 -4.94 -1.40
C PRO A 394 -22.19 -4.46 -0.37
N GLN A 395 -23.10 -5.35 0.08
CA GLN A 395 -24.09 -5.06 1.11
C GLN A 395 -23.43 -4.78 2.46
N SER A 396 -22.52 -5.67 2.90
CA SER A 396 -21.74 -5.45 4.12
C SER A 396 -20.97 -4.12 4.06
N PHE A 397 -20.42 -3.77 2.88
CA PHE A 397 -19.63 -2.59 2.69
C PHE A 397 -20.48 -1.30 2.70
N ARG A 398 -21.71 -1.33 2.16
CA ARG A 398 -22.65 -0.18 2.19
C ARG A 398 -23.18 0.11 3.59
N ALA A 399 -23.44 -0.91 4.39
CA ALA A 399 -23.88 -0.77 5.78
C ALA A 399 -22.89 0.04 6.65
N PHE A 400 -21.65 0.25 6.20
CA PHE A 400 -20.66 1.07 6.87
C PHE A 400 -20.74 2.58 6.56
N VAL A 401 -21.56 2.97 5.59
CA VAL A 401 -21.74 4.38 5.19
C VAL A 401 -22.83 5.07 6.03
N ASP A 402 -23.61 4.28 6.79
CA ASP A 402 -24.69 4.82 7.61
C ASP A 402 -24.14 5.69 8.76
N PRO A 403 -24.47 6.99 8.81
CA PRO A 403 -24.03 7.90 9.86
C PRO A 403 -24.47 7.46 11.28
N GLU A 404 -25.54 6.64 11.41
CA GLU A 404 -26.00 6.10 12.69
C GLU A 404 -25.04 5.07 13.31
N TYR A 405 -24.13 4.48 12.52
CA TYR A 405 -23.14 3.51 13.01
C TYR A 405 -21.95 4.16 13.73
N ARG A 406 -21.86 5.48 13.76
CA ARG A 406 -20.81 6.18 14.54
C ARG A 406 -21.01 5.94 16.02
N GLY A 407 -20.31 4.92 16.55
CA GLY A 407 -20.22 4.67 18.00
C GLY A 407 -21.16 3.61 18.59
N LYS A 408 -21.97 2.92 17.80
CA LYS A 408 -22.74 1.77 18.30
C LYS A 408 -21.96 0.46 18.17
N PRO A 409 -21.91 -0.42 19.19
CA PRO A 409 -21.29 -1.73 19.07
C PRO A 409 -22.08 -2.56 18.03
N ILE A 410 -21.35 -3.17 17.09
CA ILE A 410 -21.93 -4.08 16.09
C ILE A 410 -22.46 -5.30 16.85
N LYS A 411 -23.78 -5.47 16.89
CA LYS A 411 -24.40 -6.69 17.45
C LYS A 411 -24.02 -7.87 16.56
N ALA A 412 -23.45 -8.90 17.15
CA ALA A 412 -23.23 -10.17 16.46
C ALA A 412 -24.59 -10.69 15.96
N SER A 413 -24.73 -10.86 14.65
CA SER A 413 -25.87 -11.61 14.12
C SER A 413 -25.67 -13.07 14.55
N SER A 414 -26.52 -13.54 15.44
CA SER A 414 -26.64 -14.95 15.74
C SER A 414 -27.13 -15.66 14.49
N SER A 415 -26.23 -16.14 13.65
CA SER A 415 -26.57 -17.14 12.65
C SER A 415 -26.76 -18.46 13.37
N ASN A 416 -28.00 -18.84 13.62
CA ASN A 416 -28.37 -20.20 13.89
C ASN A 416 -27.99 -21.05 12.68
N CYS A 417 -26.82 -21.65 12.69
CA CYS A 417 -26.52 -22.81 11.86
C CYS A 417 -27.16 -23.99 12.54
N LYS A 418 -28.38 -24.37 12.14
CA LYS A 418 -28.89 -25.71 12.38
C LYS A 418 -28.03 -26.66 11.56
N GLN A 419 -27.38 -27.58 12.23
CA GLN A 419 -26.84 -28.80 11.64
C GLN A 419 -28.01 -29.63 11.07
N GLU A 420 -27.95 -29.94 9.81
CA GLU A 420 -28.42 -31.17 9.18
C GLU A 420 -27.35 -31.70 8.24
#